data_478019f3f0c55396d5873b962b6f8ce7
#
_entry.id   478019f3f0c55396d5873b962b6f8ce7
#
_cell.length_a   1.000
_cell.length_b   1.000
_cell.length_c   1.000
_cell.angle_alpha   90.00
_cell.angle_beta   90.00
_cell.angle_gamma   90.00
#
_symmetry.space_group_name_H-M   'P 1'
#
loop_
_entity.id
_entity.type
_entity.pdbx_description
1 polymer ?
#
loop_
_entity_poly.entity_id
_entity_poly.type
_entity_poly.pdbx_seq_one_letter_code
_entity_poly.pdbx_strand_id
1 'polypeptide(L)'
;FAQSDDQPDWERVPQARPNATIFSPLDLPAPSSIRNGAGAPGPDYWQQQVDYEIDVEIDVETRIVHATAEVTYTNNSPDPLDYLWLHLEQNVFRADSIGNAVADAASIGAKPEGDGYTIYGVKHKRKALPFHVYDTMGLLELPKPLMANGGKFSFAIEWSFVIPKNVFRRFGIKKYKKGTVIEIAQWIPQVAVYDDVNGWNTLPYLGSGEFYTNIGDFNVNITAPRDFVVVATGVLQNTNKVFTPAQAKALGKAKKSDETVMIISKEEVGMNDSRPKGDGPLTWKFEAESVRTFAWACSDAFILDAASVDGILVQTAYPEEGGKVWAKATQM
;
A
#
# COMPACT_ATOMS: atom_id res chain seq x y z
N PHE A 1 -35.04 41.50 8.35
CA PHE A 1 -33.75 41.10 7.82
C PHE A 1 -33.71 39.59 7.90
N ALA A 2 -33.96 38.90 6.78
CA ALA A 2 -33.76 37.47 6.65
C ALA A 2 -32.25 37.23 6.61
N GLN A 3 -31.68 36.42 7.54
CA GLN A 3 -30.37 35.87 7.44
C GLN A 3 -30.36 34.85 6.29
N SER A 4 -29.43 35.00 5.36
CA SER A 4 -29.17 34.06 4.28
C SER A 4 -28.71 32.72 4.83
N ASP A 5 -29.37 31.64 4.44
CA ASP A 5 -29.08 30.24 4.76
C ASP A 5 -27.85 29.69 3.99
N ASP A 6 -26.80 30.51 3.83
CA ASP A 6 -25.59 30.19 3.07
C ASP A 6 -24.41 29.84 4.03
N GLN A 7 -24.67 28.95 4.99
CA GLN A 7 -23.60 28.33 5.76
C GLN A 7 -23.18 27.03 5.06
N PRO A 8 -21.88 26.82 4.86
CA PRO A 8 -21.38 25.57 4.25
C PRO A 8 -21.81 24.35 5.09
N ASP A 9 -22.19 23.27 4.42
CA ASP A 9 -22.73 22.05 5.05
C ASP A 9 -21.81 21.41 6.13
N TRP A 10 -20.51 21.71 6.13
CA TRP A 10 -19.58 21.23 7.16
C TRP A 10 -19.70 21.91 8.52
N GLU A 11 -20.39 23.04 8.61
CA GLU A 11 -20.70 23.72 9.89
C GLU A 11 -21.94 23.18 10.60
N ARG A 12 -22.67 22.28 10.00
CA ARG A 12 -23.77 21.59 10.66
C ARG A 12 -23.24 20.52 11.62
N VAL A 13 -22.59 20.96 12.70
CA VAL A 13 -22.42 20.09 13.87
C VAL A 13 -23.83 19.66 14.30
N PRO A 14 -24.14 18.33 14.35
CA PRO A 14 -25.43 17.89 14.85
C PRO A 14 -25.63 18.51 16.23
N GLN A 15 -26.57 19.45 16.37
CA GLN A 15 -26.86 20.03 17.67
C GLN A 15 -27.36 18.90 18.55
N ALA A 16 -26.61 18.60 19.63
CA ALA A 16 -27.05 17.64 20.62
C ALA A 16 -28.47 18.04 21.04
N ARG A 17 -29.45 17.13 20.89
CA ARG A 17 -30.82 17.39 21.32
C ARG A 17 -30.78 17.74 22.81
N PRO A 18 -31.26 18.92 23.24
CA PRO A 18 -31.06 19.39 24.61
C PRO A 18 -31.63 18.46 25.70
N ASN A 19 -32.48 17.49 25.31
CA ASN A 19 -33.11 16.52 26.19
C ASN A 19 -32.80 15.06 25.81
N ALA A 20 -31.72 14.79 25.03
CA ALA A 20 -31.36 13.44 24.68
C ALA A 20 -30.81 12.70 25.90
N THR A 21 -31.33 11.49 26.16
CA THR A 21 -30.85 10.55 27.19
C THR A 21 -30.34 9.30 26.51
N ILE A 22 -29.70 8.41 27.25
CA ILE A 22 -29.28 7.09 26.76
C ILE A 22 -30.43 6.21 26.27
N PHE A 23 -31.69 6.57 26.62
CA PHE A 23 -32.91 5.90 26.18
C PHE A 23 -33.62 6.61 25.04
N SER A 24 -33.12 7.76 24.58
CA SER A 24 -33.70 8.45 23.42
C SER A 24 -33.50 7.62 22.17
N PRO A 25 -34.47 7.60 21.24
CA PRO A 25 -34.29 6.95 19.95
C PRO A 25 -33.02 7.47 19.26
N LEU A 26 -32.25 6.57 18.67
CA LEU A 26 -31.10 6.95 17.84
C LEU A 26 -31.59 7.72 16.61
N ASP A 27 -30.92 8.82 16.31
CA ASP A 27 -31.14 9.56 15.07
C ASP A 27 -30.34 8.88 13.96
N LEU A 28 -30.94 7.87 13.35
CA LEU A 28 -30.30 7.13 12.25
C LEU A 28 -30.56 7.84 10.93
N PRO A 29 -29.61 7.84 9.99
CA PRO A 29 -29.82 8.37 8.65
C PRO A 29 -31.03 7.72 8.00
N ALA A 30 -31.83 8.50 7.29
CA ALA A 30 -32.95 7.98 6.52
C ALA A 30 -32.43 7.06 5.39
N PRO A 31 -33.19 5.99 5.04
CA PRO A 31 -32.84 5.16 3.89
C PRO A 31 -32.78 6.01 2.61
N SER A 32 -31.84 5.68 1.73
CA SER A 32 -31.67 6.30 0.43
C SER A 32 -31.47 5.20 -0.64
N SER A 33 -31.35 5.60 -1.91
CA SER A 33 -30.96 4.67 -2.98
C SER A 33 -29.50 4.21 -2.86
N ILE A 34 -28.64 4.95 -2.12
CA ILE A 34 -27.25 4.60 -1.88
C ILE A 34 -27.13 3.57 -0.76
N ARG A 35 -27.86 3.77 0.38
CA ARG A 35 -27.89 2.83 1.52
C ARG A 35 -29.30 2.66 2.05
N ASN A 36 -29.65 1.44 2.42
CA ASN A 36 -30.90 1.17 3.11
C ASN A 36 -30.82 1.57 4.61
N GLY A 37 -31.93 1.46 5.34
CA GLY A 37 -32.01 1.84 6.75
C GLY A 37 -31.13 1.01 7.70
N ALA A 38 -30.58 -0.13 7.26
CA ALA A 38 -29.62 -0.95 7.98
C ALA A 38 -28.15 -0.63 7.59
N GLY A 39 -27.93 0.36 6.71
CA GLY A 39 -26.62 0.76 6.20
C GLY A 39 -26.07 -0.13 5.07
N ALA A 40 -26.81 -1.14 4.63
CA ALA A 40 -26.36 -1.98 3.52
C ALA A 40 -26.44 -1.23 2.18
N PRO A 41 -25.54 -1.54 1.22
CA PRO A 41 -25.53 -0.93 -0.11
C PRO A 41 -26.88 -1.03 -0.82
N GLY A 42 -27.32 0.07 -1.41
CA GLY A 42 -28.50 0.19 -2.26
C GLY A 42 -28.17 0.11 -3.76
N PRO A 43 -29.16 0.31 -4.64
CA PRO A 43 -28.95 0.19 -6.09
C PRO A 43 -27.99 1.25 -6.67
N ASP A 44 -27.89 2.42 -6.05
CA ASP A 44 -27.01 3.52 -6.49
C ASP A 44 -25.73 3.61 -5.66
N TYR A 45 -25.37 2.55 -4.91
CA TYR A 45 -24.13 2.51 -4.15
C TYR A 45 -22.91 2.50 -5.08
N TRP A 46 -21.91 3.27 -4.72
CA TRP A 46 -20.70 3.44 -5.49
C TRP A 46 -19.44 3.27 -4.62
N GLN A 47 -18.35 2.92 -5.26
CA GLN A 47 -17.00 2.95 -4.71
C GLN A 47 -16.06 3.53 -5.75
N GLN A 48 -15.06 4.26 -5.30
CA GLN A 48 -13.99 4.76 -6.17
C GLN A 48 -13.07 3.61 -6.59
N GLN A 49 -12.38 3.80 -7.73
CA GLN A 49 -11.34 2.89 -8.19
C GLN A 49 -10.05 3.68 -8.43
N VAL A 50 -8.92 3.10 -8.05
CA VAL A 50 -7.60 3.72 -8.25
C VAL A 50 -6.61 2.69 -8.74
N ASP A 51 -6.13 2.86 -9.97
CA ASP A 51 -5.18 1.96 -10.61
C ASP A 51 -3.77 2.57 -10.60
N TYR A 52 -2.75 1.72 -10.43
CA TYR A 52 -1.36 2.13 -10.25
C TYR A 52 -0.42 1.38 -11.19
N GLU A 53 0.39 2.13 -11.95
CA GLU A 53 1.55 1.64 -12.69
C GLU A 53 2.80 2.16 -11.98
N ILE A 54 3.60 1.30 -11.34
CA ILE A 54 4.69 1.72 -10.46
C ILE A 54 6.01 1.12 -10.91
N ASP A 55 7.03 1.96 -11.06
CA ASP A 55 8.43 1.57 -11.12
C ASP A 55 9.12 1.94 -9.81
N VAL A 56 9.74 0.98 -9.14
CA VAL A 56 10.43 1.17 -7.86
C VAL A 56 11.81 0.51 -7.88
N GLU A 57 12.79 1.21 -7.33
CA GLU A 57 14.15 0.73 -7.14
C GLU A 57 14.56 0.87 -5.68
N ILE A 58 15.30 -0.13 -5.17
CA ILE A 58 15.90 -0.10 -3.84
C ILE A 58 17.43 -0.10 -3.93
N ASP A 59 18.04 0.89 -3.29
CA ASP A 59 19.45 0.87 -2.93
C ASP A 59 19.60 0.36 -1.48
N VAL A 60 20.09 -0.85 -1.35
CA VAL A 60 20.21 -1.53 -0.04
C VAL A 60 21.31 -0.92 0.83
N GLU A 61 22.37 -0.36 0.21
CA GLU A 61 23.50 0.23 0.94
C GLU A 61 23.08 1.55 1.59
N THR A 62 22.42 2.42 0.83
CA THR A 62 21.90 3.70 1.33
C THR A 62 20.55 3.56 2.00
N ARG A 63 19.85 2.43 1.81
CA ARG A 63 18.49 2.14 2.27
C ARG A 63 17.45 3.08 1.67
N ILE A 64 17.73 3.61 0.50
CA ILE A 64 16.80 4.48 -0.22
C ILE A 64 15.91 3.62 -1.12
N VAL A 65 14.61 3.84 -1.03
CA VAL A 65 13.63 3.43 -2.02
C VAL A 65 13.25 4.65 -2.83
N HIS A 66 13.37 4.55 -4.15
CA HIS A 66 12.95 5.57 -5.09
C HIS A 66 11.88 4.98 -6.01
N ALA A 67 10.79 5.69 -6.23
CA ALA A 67 9.68 5.21 -7.03
C ALA A 67 9.02 6.32 -7.85
N THR A 68 8.45 5.90 -8.97
CA THR A 68 7.54 6.69 -9.81
C THR A 68 6.26 5.91 -10.02
N ALA A 69 5.13 6.59 -10.06
CA ALA A 69 3.86 6.00 -10.42
C ALA A 69 3.07 6.86 -11.39
N GLU A 70 2.40 6.20 -12.34
CA GLU A 70 1.23 6.75 -13.02
C GLU A 70 -0.01 6.23 -12.31
N VAL A 71 -0.83 7.15 -11.78
CA VAL A 71 -2.02 6.83 -10.99
C VAL A 71 -3.24 7.25 -11.78
N THR A 72 -4.21 6.35 -11.94
CA THR A 72 -5.50 6.65 -12.58
C THR A 72 -6.63 6.51 -11.58
N TYR A 73 -7.26 7.63 -11.24
CA TYR A 73 -8.42 7.70 -10.36
C TYR A 73 -9.70 7.76 -11.18
N THR A 74 -10.67 6.89 -10.85
CA THR A 74 -12.01 6.87 -11.43
C THR A 74 -13.01 7.34 -10.38
N ASN A 75 -13.65 8.49 -10.63
CA ASN A 75 -14.67 9.05 -9.77
C ASN A 75 -16.04 8.45 -10.08
N ASN A 76 -16.45 7.45 -9.35
CA ASN A 76 -17.76 6.79 -9.48
C ASN A 76 -18.85 7.44 -8.62
N SER A 77 -18.50 8.47 -7.81
CA SER A 77 -19.49 9.20 -7.01
C SER A 77 -20.38 10.08 -7.87
N PRO A 78 -21.54 10.50 -7.35
CA PRO A 78 -22.42 11.48 -8.01
C PRO A 78 -21.85 12.90 -7.97
N ASP A 79 -20.75 13.15 -7.23
CA ASP A 79 -20.19 14.47 -7.00
C ASP A 79 -18.99 14.74 -7.90
N PRO A 80 -18.83 15.92 -8.50
CA PRO A 80 -17.57 16.33 -9.11
C PRO A 80 -16.53 16.61 -8.00
N LEU A 81 -15.25 16.31 -8.27
CA LEU A 81 -14.15 16.47 -7.31
C LEU A 81 -13.15 17.51 -7.80
N ASP A 82 -12.86 18.53 -6.98
CA ASP A 82 -11.91 19.61 -7.31
C ASP A 82 -10.48 19.28 -6.93
N TYR A 83 -10.28 18.30 -6.04
CA TYR A 83 -8.99 17.87 -5.53
C TYR A 83 -9.02 16.39 -5.16
N LEU A 84 -7.84 15.79 -4.97
CA LEU A 84 -7.67 14.46 -4.41
C LEU A 84 -6.82 14.54 -3.14
N TRP A 85 -7.14 13.73 -2.16
CA TRP A 85 -6.30 13.50 -0.98
C TRP A 85 -5.47 12.23 -1.18
N LEU A 86 -4.24 12.24 -0.72
CA LEU A 86 -3.34 11.10 -0.71
C LEU A 86 -2.88 10.81 0.72
N HIS A 87 -2.81 9.54 1.10
CA HIS A 87 -2.14 9.11 2.31
C HIS A 87 -0.62 9.10 2.10
N LEU A 88 0.12 9.62 3.06
CA LEU A 88 1.57 9.72 3.09
C LEU A 88 2.11 9.05 4.36
N GLU A 89 1.88 7.74 4.50
CA GLU A 89 2.10 7.01 5.76
C GLU A 89 3.55 7.05 6.22
N GLN A 90 4.53 7.12 5.30
CA GLN A 90 5.96 7.21 5.66
C GLN A 90 6.28 8.49 6.45
N ASN A 91 5.46 9.54 6.34
CA ASN A 91 5.68 10.77 7.10
C ASN A 91 5.49 10.57 8.61
N VAL A 92 4.92 9.45 9.06
CA VAL A 92 4.87 9.09 10.49
C VAL A 92 6.28 8.97 11.10
N PHE A 93 7.30 8.66 10.29
CA PHE A 93 8.70 8.55 10.73
C PHE A 93 9.40 9.90 10.93
N ARG A 94 8.80 11.00 10.50
CA ARG A 94 9.34 12.34 10.73
C ARG A 94 9.28 12.70 12.21
N ALA A 95 10.31 13.38 12.67
CA ALA A 95 10.40 13.82 14.08
C ALA A 95 9.27 14.79 14.49
N ASP A 96 8.72 15.55 13.53
CA ASP A 96 7.65 16.53 13.71
C ASP A 96 6.25 15.98 13.37
N SER A 97 6.11 14.68 13.07
CA SER A 97 4.80 14.09 12.77
C SER A 97 3.89 14.03 14.00
N ILE A 98 2.59 14.17 13.77
CA ILE A 98 1.57 13.99 14.79
C ILE A 98 1.67 12.58 15.39
N GLY A 99 1.84 11.55 14.54
CA GLY A 99 2.02 10.17 14.98
C GLY A 99 3.19 9.99 15.94
N ASN A 100 4.34 10.63 15.66
CA ASN A 100 5.51 10.58 16.54
C ASN A 100 5.27 11.34 17.87
N ALA A 101 4.51 12.44 17.83
CA ALA A 101 4.19 13.22 19.02
C ALA A 101 3.23 12.50 19.99
N VAL A 102 2.27 11.73 19.47
CA VAL A 102 1.25 11.02 20.27
C VAL A 102 1.62 9.57 20.58
N ALA A 103 2.61 9.02 19.87
CA ALA A 103 3.02 7.64 20.07
C ALA A 103 3.70 7.45 21.43
N ASP A 104 3.13 6.57 22.24
CA ASP A 104 3.84 6.03 23.39
C ASP A 104 4.94 5.08 22.89
N ALA A 105 6.21 5.39 23.19
CA ALA A 105 7.37 4.59 22.81
C ALA A 105 7.25 3.11 23.26
N ALA A 106 6.50 2.84 24.31
CA ALA A 106 6.21 1.47 24.79
C ALA A 106 5.20 0.73 23.91
N SER A 107 4.28 1.43 23.25
CA SER A 107 3.23 0.84 22.41
C SER A 107 3.68 0.57 20.97
N ILE A 108 4.75 1.23 20.52
CA ILE A 108 5.24 1.17 19.14
C ILE A 108 6.54 0.34 19.01
N GLY A 109 7.16 -0.04 20.13
CA GLY A 109 8.37 -0.86 20.15
C GLY A 109 9.67 -0.14 19.82
N ALA A 110 9.63 1.02 19.19
CA ALA A 110 10.75 1.95 18.95
C ALA A 110 10.17 3.28 18.47
N LYS A 111 10.86 4.41 18.76
CA LYS A 111 10.50 5.67 18.12
C LYS A 111 10.70 5.55 16.61
N PRO A 112 9.74 6.00 15.80
CA PRO A 112 9.95 6.12 14.37
C PRO A 112 11.18 7.01 14.11
N GLU A 113 12.10 6.52 13.26
CA GLU A 113 13.29 7.29 12.86
C GLU A 113 13.31 7.36 11.35
N GLY A 114 13.22 8.56 10.78
CA GLY A 114 13.28 8.79 9.34
C GLY A 114 12.82 10.19 8.98
N ASP A 115 12.94 10.51 7.70
CA ASP A 115 12.59 11.84 7.17
C ASP A 115 11.22 11.82 6.46
N GLY A 116 10.53 10.67 6.44
CA GLY A 116 9.29 10.50 5.70
C GLY A 116 9.53 10.48 4.19
N TYR A 117 8.51 10.86 3.42
CA TYR A 117 8.62 10.99 1.96
C TYR A 117 9.36 12.26 1.54
N THR A 118 10.23 12.12 0.57
CA THR A 118 10.62 13.21 -0.33
C THR A 118 9.76 13.09 -1.59
N ILE A 119 8.84 14.04 -1.81
CA ILE A 119 8.03 14.11 -3.02
C ILE A 119 8.72 15.04 -4.01
N TYR A 120 9.18 14.52 -5.15
CA TYR A 120 9.87 15.30 -6.19
C TYR A 120 8.92 16.09 -7.08
N GLY A 121 7.66 15.68 -7.12
CA GLY A 121 6.61 16.42 -7.80
C GLY A 121 5.44 15.53 -8.25
N VAL A 122 4.33 16.22 -8.52
CA VAL A 122 3.13 15.62 -9.10
C VAL A 122 2.84 16.31 -10.43
N LYS A 123 2.54 15.55 -11.48
CA LYS A 123 2.36 16.08 -12.85
C LYS A 123 1.14 15.44 -13.52
N HIS A 124 0.43 16.23 -14.33
CA HIS A 124 -0.55 15.73 -15.29
C HIS A 124 -0.12 16.15 -16.69
N LYS A 125 0.03 15.19 -17.63
CA LYS A 125 0.48 15.47 -19.00
C LYS A 125 1.70 16.39 -19.06
N ARG A 126 2.73 16.11 -18.28
CA ARG A 126 4.00 16.88 -18.13
C ARG A 126 3.88 18.26 -17.46
N LYS A 127 2.68 18.71 -17.05
CA LYS A 127 2.51 19.95 -16.30
C LYS A 127 2.51 19.65 -14.80
N ALA A 128 3.30 20.39 -14.03
CA ALA A 128 3.29 20.30 -12.58
C ALA A 128 1.92 20.69 -12.04
N LEU A 129 1.48 19.97 -11.04
CA LEU A 129 0.25 20.24 -10.27
C LEU A 129 0.62 20.74 -8.87
N PRO A 130 -0.17 21.65 -8.28
CA PRO A 130 -0.02 22.01 -6.88
C PRO A 130 -0.27 20.78 -5.99
N PHE A 131 0.69 20.51 -5.10
CA PHE A 131 0.63 19.43 -4.14
C PHE A 131 1.07 19.93 -2.76
N HIS A 132 0.21 19.81 -1.77
CA HIS A 132 0.43 20.35 -0.43
C HIS A 132 0.48 19.21 0.58
N VAL A 133 1.51 19.18 1.41
CA VAL A 133 1.72 18.13 2.42
C VAL A 133 1.28 18.64 3.79
N TYR A 134 0.39 17.86 4.43
CA TYR A 134 -0.12 18.09 5.78
C TYR A 134 0.11 16.82 6.61
N ASP A 135 1.22 16.79 7.33
CA ASP A 135 1.65 15.62 8.11
C ASP A 135 1.67 14.33 7.25
N THR A 136 0.82 13.36 7.53
CA THR A 136 0.69 12.11 6.77
C THR A 136 -0.39 12.16 5.67
N MET A 137 -0.79 13.36 5.26
CA MET A 137 -1.74 13.59 4.17
C MET A 137 -1.17 14.53 3.13
N GLY A 138 -1.55 14.32 1.87
CA GLY A 138 -1.21 15.19 0.75
C GLY A 138 -2.46 15.63 -0.01
N LEU A 139 -2.59 16.91 -0.31
CA LEU A 139 -3.67 17.48 -1.13
C LEU A 139 -3.15 17.76 -2.53
N LEU A 140 -3.75 17.13 -3.53
CA LEU A 140 -3.51 17.37 -4.94
C LEU A 140 -4.64 18.22 -5.54
N GLU A 141 -4.31 19.43 -5.98
CA GLU A 141 -5.28 20.29 -6.66
C GLU A 141 -5.45 19.84 -8.12
N LEU A 142 -6.70 19.69 -8.56
CA LEU A 142 -6.99 19.34 -9.95
C LEU A 142 -7.08 20.59 -10.83
N PRO A 143 -6.60 20.55 -12.08
CA PRO A 143 -6.65 21.71 -12.99
C PRO A 143 -8.09 22.09 -13.40
N LYS A 144 -9.03 21.21 -13.19
CA LYS A 144 -10.50 21.36 -13.37
C LYS A 144 -11.21 20.28 -12.61
N PRO A 145 -12.47 20.48 -12.25
CA PRO A 145 -13.26 19.46 -11.55
C PRO A 145 -13.25 18.12 -12.31
N LEU A 146 -12.98 17.04 -11.59
CA LEU A 146 -13.13 15.68 -12.09
C LEU A 146 -14.62 15.32 -12.08
N MET A 147 -15.15 15.03 -13.25
CA MET A 147 -16.56 14.77 -13.42
C MET A 147 -17.03 13.55 -12.61
N ALA A 148 -18.28 13.62 -12.15
CA ALA A 148 -18.99 12.53 -11.49
C ALA A 148 -19.23 11.33 -12.42
N ASN A 149 -19.68 10.21 -11.85
CA ASN A 149 -20.22 9.05 -12.55
C ASN A 149 -19.25 8.46 -13.61
N GLY A 150 -18.03 8.14 -13.20
CA GLY A 150 -17.03 7.48 -14.05
C GLY A 150 -16.01 8.41 -14.70
N GLY A 151 -15.96 9.69 -14.29
CA GLY A 151 -14.89 10.60 -14.70
C GLY A 151 -13.51 10.05 -14.31
N LYS A 152 -12.52 10.18 -15.19
CA LYS A 152 -11.15 9.68 -14.96
C LYS A 152 -10.13 10.80 -14.96
N PHE A 153 -9.17 10.70 -14.06
CA PHE A 153 -8.02 11.60 -13.99
C PHE A 153 -6.75 10.81 -13.72
N SER A 154 -5.72 11.02 -14.55
CA SER A 154 -4.41 10.38 -14.37
C SER A 154 -3.35 11.43 -14.03
N PHE A 155 -2.45 11.08 -13.13
CA PHE A 155 -1.30 11.90 -12.74
C PHE A 155 -0.09 11.03 -12.46
N ALA A 156 1.10 11.57 -12.71
CA ALA A 156 2.35 10.96 -12.32
C ALA A 156 2.82 11.56 -11.00
N ILE A 157 3.36 10.72 -10.12
CA ILE A 157 4.00 11.13 -8.86
C ILE A 157 5.35 10.44 -8.72
N GLU A 158 6.36 11.19 -8.25
CA GLU A 158 7.71 10.70 -8.00
C GLU A 158 8.09 10.95 -6.56
N TRP A 159 8.61 9.91 -5.87
CA TRP A 159 8.96 10.01 -4.46
C TRP A 159 10.14 9.11 -4.09
N SER A 160 10.74 9.41 -2.95
CA SER A 160 11.66 8.51 -2.27
C SER A 160 11.47 8.56 -0.76
N PHE A 161 12.03 7.58 -0.06
CA PHE A 161 12.14 7.56 1.38
C PHE A 161 13.32 6.69 1.81
N VAL A 162 13.80 6.89 3.05
CA VAL A 162 14.85 6.07 3.65
C VAL A 162 14.21 5.03 4.56
N ILE A 163 14.55 3.75 4.35
CA ILE A 163 14.08 2.67 5.23
C ILE A 163 14.74 2.82 6.61
N PRO A 164 13.96 2.88 7.71
CA PRO A 164 14.52 2.97 9.05
C PRO A 164 15.35 1.73 9.41
N LYS A 165 16.35 1.91 10.26
CA LYS A 165 17.26 0.82 10.69
C LYS A 165 16.55 -0.21 11.57
N ASN A 166 15.48 0.18 12.23
CA ASN A 166 14.69 -0.66 13.10
C ASN A 166 13.40 -1.06 12.40
N VAL A 167 12.99 -2.31 12.56
CA VAL A 167 11.70 -2.77 12.03
C VAL A 167 10.58 -2.09 12.82
N PHE A 168 9.73 -1.37 12.10
CA PHE A 168 8.51 -0.77 12.63
C PHE A 168 7.32 -1.48 12.00
N ARG A 169 6.65 -2.31 12.80
CA ARG A 169 5.52 -3.12 12.33
C ARG A 169 5.93 -3.99 11.12
N ARG A 170 5.38 -3.74 9.95
CA ARG A 170 5.60 -4.46 8.67
C ARG A 170 6.50 -3.68 7.72
N PHE A 171 7.40 -2.87 8.26
CA PHE A 171 8.28 -2.00 7.49
C PHE A 171 9.65 -1.89 8.18
N GLY A 172 10.71 -2.09 7.43
CA GLY A 172 12.06 -1.93 7.95
C GLY A 172 13.07 -2.92 7.41
N ILE A 173 14.27 -2.90 8.00
CA ILE A 173 15.40 -3.73 7.61
C ILE A 173 15.93 -4.51 8.81
N LYS A 174 16.22 -5.80 8.63
CA LYS A 174 16.80 -6.65 9.67
C LYS A 174 17.87 -7.55 9.11
N LYS A 175 19.04 -7.52 9.76
CA LYS A 175 20.17 -8.43 9.45
C LYS A 175 20.00 -9.77 10.14
N TYR A 176 20.24 -10.83 9.39
CA TYR A 176 20.31 -12.22 9.81
C TYR A 176 21.70 -12.79 9.52
N LYS A 177 21.97 -14.05 9.89
CA LYS A 177 23.31 -14.67 9.73
C LYS A 177 23.76 -14.73 8.27
N LYS A 178 22.84 -15.02 7.34
CA LYS A 178 23.16 -15.22 5.92
C LYS A 178 22.86 -14.01 5.04
N GLY A 179 22.26 -12.95 5.60
CA GLY A 179 21.95 -11.76 4.81
C GLY A 179 20.94 -10.83 5.49
N THR A 180 20.20 -10.10 4.71
CA THR A 180 19.33 -9.02 5.16
C THR A 180 17.93 -9.24 4.64
N VAL A 181 16.92 -9.11 5.51
CA VAL A 181 15.50 -9.05 5.12
C VAL A 181 15.03 -7.61 5.17
N ILE A 182 14.35 -7.19 4.14
CA ILE A 182 13.73 -5.87 3.99
C ILE A 182 12.25 -6.08 3.72
N GLU A 183 11.41 -5.49 4.56
CA GLU A 183 9.94 -5.53 4.45
C GLU A 183 9.43 -4.14 4.15
N ILE A 184 8.63 -4.01 3.10
CA ILE A 184 8.14 -2.74 2.56
C ILE A 184 6.61 -2.79 2.46
N ALA A 185 5.96 -2.25 3.49
CA ALA A 185 4.52 -1.97 3.51
C ALA A 185 4.30 -0.46 3.71
N GLN A 186 3.09 0.05 3.45
CA GLN A 186 2.75 1.47 3.60
C GLN A 186 3.76 2.42 2.89
N TRP A 187 4.09 2.14 1.66
CA TRP A 187 5.18 2.79 0.93
C TRP A 187 4.73 3.60 -0.29
N ILE A 188 3.48 3.50 -0.66
CA ILE A 188 2.90 4.19 -1.82
C ILE A 188 2.11 5.40 -1.33
N PRO A 189 2.28 6.59 -1.92
CA PRO A 189 1.33 7.68 -1.75
C PRO A 189 -0.02 7.28 -2.37
N GLN A 190 -0.90 6.64 -1.58
CA GLN A 190 -2.19 6.13 -2.06
C GLN A 190 -3.28 7.18 -1.99
N VAL A 191 -4.12 7.27 -3.05
CA VAL A 191 -5.29 8.17 -3.02
C VAL A 191 -6.24 7.72 -1.92
N ALA A 192 -6.60 8.66 -1.04
CA ALA A 192 -7.53 8.43 0.06
C ALA A 192 -8.91 8.01 -0.44
N VAL A 193 -9.67 7.33 0.39
CA VAL A 193 -11.05 6.98 0.07
C VAL A 193 -11.92 8.23 0.13
N TYR A 194 -12.76 8.40 -0.88
CA TYR A 194 -13.92 9.27 -0.86
C TYR A 194 -15.15 8.37 -0.85
N ASP A 195 -15.96 8.45 0.22
CA ASP A 195 -17.13 7.59 0.40
C ASP A 195 -18.41 8.39 0.64
N ASP A 196 -19.53 7.68 0.64
CA ASP A 196 -20.88 8.25 0.79
C ASP A 196 -21.25 8.59 2.25
N VAL A 197 -20.40 8.24 3.22
CA VAL A 197 -20.67 8.46 4.65
C VAL A 197 -19.94 9.68 5.18
N ASN A 198 -18.63 9.77 4.89
CA ASN A 198 -17.75 10.78 5.46
C ASN A 198 -17.12 11.71 4.40
N GLY A 199 -17.35 11.45 3.10
CA GLY A 199 -16.59 12.09 2.05
C GLY A 199 -15.14 11.62 2.04
N TRP A 200 -14.17 12.56 2.00
CA TRP A 200 -12.75 12.22 2.04
C TRP A 200 -12.30 11.68 3.41
N ASN A 201 -11.65 10.53 3.41
CA ASN A 201 -10.95 10.01 4.60
C ASN A 201 -9.60 10.72 4.75
N THR A 202 -9.56 11.76 5.56
CA THR A 202 -8.36 12.60 5.82
C THR A 202 -7.78 12.41 7.20
N LEU A 203 -8.10 11.30 7.88
CA LEU A 203 -7.53 11.00 9.18
C LEU A 203 -6.02 10.75 9.06
N PRO A 204 -5.18 11.44 9.84
CA PRO A 204 -3.75 11.24 9.80
C PRO A 204 -3.37 9.83 10.27
N TYR A 205 -2.30 9.26 9.71
CA TYR A 205 -1.77 7.99 10.17
C TYR A 205 -0.96 8.19 11.46
N LEU A 206 -1.46 7.61 12.55
CA LEU A 206 -0.84 7.75 13.89
C LEU A 206 -0.01 6.51 14.28
N GLY A 207 0.29 5.63 13.33
CA GLY A 207 1.05 4.39 13.56
C GLY A 207 0.23 3.25 14.16
N SER A 208 -1.06 3.40 14.38
CA SER A 208 -1.99 2.35 14.80
C SER A 208 -3.32 2.47 14.08
N GLY A 209 -4.08 1.38 14.04
CA GLY A 209 -5.31 1.27 13.26
C GLY A 209 -5.11 0.53 11.94
N GLU A 210 -6.21 0.17 11.29
CA GLU A 210 -6.21 -0.48 9.98
C GLU A 210 -6.34 0.55 8.86
N PHE A 211 -5.84 0.19 7.68
CA PHE A 211 -5.87 1.06 6.51
C PHE A 211 -7.21 0.94 5.79
N TYR A 212 -7.77 2.08 5.43
CA TYR A 212 -8.96 2.20 4.59
C TYR A 212 -8.55 2.73 3.23
N THR A 213 -8.52 1.87 2.23
CA THR A 213 -7.98 2.14 0.89
C THR A 213 -8.97 1.75 -0.19
N ASN A 214 -8.87 2.39 -1.36
CA ASN A 214 -9.66 2.05 -2.54
C ASN A 214 -9.24 0.67 -3.09
N ILE A 215 -10.12 0.05 -3.86
CA ILE A 215 -9.79 -1.11 -4.70
C ILE A 215 -9.27 -0.60 -6.04
N GLY A 216 -8.28 -1.29 -6.58
CA GLY A 216 -7.73 -1.04 -7.92
C GLY A 216 -6.75 -2.09 -8.36
N ASP A 217 -6.19 -1.88 -9.54
CA ASP A 217 -5.19 -2.75 -10.13
C ASP A 217 -3.80 -2.16 -9.95
N PHE A 218 -2.83 -3.03 -9.67
CA PHE A 218 -1.44 -2.63 -9.47
C PHE A 218 -0.53 -3.39 -10.42
N ASN A 219 0.18 -2.65 -11.28
CA ASN A 219 1.30 -3.14 -12.06
C ASN A 219 2.59 -2.57 -11.48
N VAL A 220 3.42 -3.42 -10.88
CA VAL A 220 4.58 -2.96 -10.12
C VAL A 220 5.85 -3.63 -10.61
N ASN A 221 6.80 -2.82 -11.06
CA ASN A 221 8.15 -3.25 -11.42
C ASN A 221 9.10 -2.91 -10.26
N ILE A 222 9.67 -3.94 -9.63
CA ILE A 222 10.57 -3.79 -8.48
C ILE A 222 11.99 -4.12 -8.92
N THR A 223 12.88 -3.14 -8.90
CA THR A 223 14.30 -3.32 -9.20
C THR A 223 15.10 -3.43 -7.91
N ALA A 224 15.74 -4.58 -7.71
CA ALA A 224 16.53 -4.90 -6.53
C ALA A 224 17.90 -5.51 -6.92
N PRO A 225 18.91 -5.50 -6.03
CA PRO A 225 20.18 -6.17 -6.30
C PRO A 225 19.96 -7.61 -6.74
N ARG A 226 20.84 -8.10 -7.62
CA ARG A 226 20.70 -9.42 -8.27
C ARG A 226 20.64 -10.60 -7.32
N ASP A 227 21.31 -10.51 -6.20
CA ASP A 227 21.34 -11.51 -5.12
C ASP A 227 20.07 -11.52 -4.27
N PHE A 228 19.25 -10.48 -4.35
CA PHE A 228 17.99 -10.42 -3.63
C PHE A 228 16.86 -11.14 -4.37
N VAL A 229 16.05 -11.88 -3.60
CA VAL A 229 14.77 -12.45 -4.02
C VAL A 229 13.67 -11.51 -3.58
N VAL A 230 12.74 -11.20 -4.47
CA VAL A 230 11.58 -10.35 -4.17
C VAL A 230 10.32 -11.20 -4.10
N VAL A 231 9.53 -11.00 -3.07
CA VAL A 231 8.16 -11.50 -2.93
C VAL A 231 7.21 -10.34 -2.73
N ALA A 232 6.05 -10.38 -3.34
CA ALA A 232 5.13 -9.25 -3.35
C ALA A 232 3.67 -9.68 -3.50
N THR A 233 2.76 -8.73 -3.28
CA THR A 233 1.34 -8.84 -3.65
C THR A 233 1.21 -9.13 -5.14
N GLY A 234 0.24 -9.96 -5.52
CA GLY A 234 -0.07 -10.27 -6.91
C GLY A 234 0.74 -11.41 -7.50
N VAL A 235 0.77 -11.47 -8.81
CA VAL A 235 1.34 -12.58 -9.60
C VAL A 235 2.60 -12.13 -10.33
N LEU A 236 3.70 -12.83 -10.10
CA LEU A 236 4.97 -12.59 -10.80
C LEU A 236 4.87 -12.95 -12.28
N GLN A 237 5.12 -11.99 -13.17
CA GLN A 237 4.96 -12.10 -14.62
C GLN A 237 6.22 -12.58 -15.34
N ASN A 238 7.40 -12.30 -14.81
CA ASN A 238 8.66 -12.53 -15.51
C ASN A 238 9.58 -13.56 -14.83
N THR A 239 9.00 -14.65 -14.32
CA THR A 239 9.67 -15.73 -13.57
C THR A 239 11.02 -16.15 -14.19
N ASN A 240 11.07 -16.37 -15.52
CA ASN A 240 12.27 -16.82 -16.22
C ASN A 240 13.40 -15.78 -16.32
N LYS A 241 13.15 -14.54 -15.90
CA LYS A 241 14.16 -13.46 -15.87
C LYS A 241 14.80 -13.31 -14.50
N VAL A 242 14.05 -13.65 -13.45
CA VAL A 242 14.42 -13.37 -12.05
C VAL A 242 14.74 -14.62 -11.23
N PHE A 243 14.40 -15.80 -11.73
CA PHE A 243 14.77 -17.10 -11.18
C PHE A 243 15.71 -17.88 -12.09
N THR A 244 16.50 -18.80 -11.53
CA THR A 244 17.23 -19.79 -12.32
C THR A 244 16.27 -20.74 -13.01
N PRO A 245 16.68 -21.45 -14.08
CA PRO A 245 15.81 -22.43 -14.74
C PRO A 245 15.27 -23.52 -13.80
N ALA A 246 16.06 -23.95 -12.80
CA ALA A 246 15.66 -24.94 -11.80
C ALA A 246 14.55 -24.37 -10.89
N GLN A 247 14.75 -23.15 -10.35
CA GLN A 247 13.77 -22.45 -9.49
C GLN A 247 12.48 -22.14 -10.27
N ALA A 248 12.58 -21.66 -11.50
CA ALA A 248 11.40 -21.41 -12.35
C ALA A 248 10.59 -22.69 -12.61
N LYS A 249 11.27 -23.83 -12.83
CA LYS A 249 10.63 -25.15 -12.98
C LYS A 249 9.94 -25.58 -11.67
N ALA A 250 10.60 -25.38 -10.52
CA ALA A 250 10.04 -25.69 -9.20
C ALA A 250 8.79 -24.85 -8.92
N LEU A 251 8.83 -23.54 -9.20
CA LEU A 251 7.66 -22.66 -9.08
C LEU A 251 6.51 -23.09 -10.01
N GLY A 252 6.84 -23.50 -11.25
CA GLY A 252 5.86 -24.05 -12.18
C GLY A 252 5.22 -25.36 -11.69
N LYS A 253 5.95 -26.18 -10.92
CA LYS A 253 5.43 -27.36 -10.22
C LYS A 253 4.52 -26.96 -9.05
N ALA A 254 4.95 -26.00 -8.23
CA ALA A 254 4.19 -25.51 -7.06
C ALA A 254 2.81 -24.97 -7.45
N LYS A 255 2.68 -24.29 -8.59
CA LYS A 255 1.39 -23.79 -9.11
C LYS A 255 0.33 -24.88 -9.36
N LYS A 256 0.73 -26.17 -9.35
CA LYS A 256 -0.13 -27.34 -9.64
C LYS A 256 -0.08 -28.41 -8.55
N SER A 257 0.54 -28.10 -7.41
CA SER A 257 0.76 -29.03 -6.31
C SER A 257 0.11 -28.48 -5.03
N ASP A 258 -0.71 -29.28 -4.40
CA ASP A 258 -1.24 -29.07 -3.06
C ASP A 258 -0.21 -29.40 -1.95
N GLU A 259 0.88 -30.10 -2.33
CA GLU A 259 2.03 -30.30 -1.46
C GLU A 259 3.06 -29.18 -1.64
N THR A 260 3.74 -28.83 -0.55
CA THR A 260 4.80 -27.81 -0.54
C THR A 260 5.95 -28.22 -1.45
N VAL A 261 6.33 -27.33 -2.36
CA VAL A 261 7.48 -27.44 -3.25
C VAL A 261 8.54 -26.42 -2.84
N MET A 262 9.74 -26.88 -2.54
CA MET A 262 10.88 -25.99 -2.28
C MET A 262 11.34 -25.33 -3.58
N ILE A 263 11.41 -23.99 -3.58
CA ILE A 263 11.85 -23.16 -4.72
C ILE A 263 13.30 -22.75 -4.53
N ILE A 264 13.65 -22.26 -3.32
CA ILE A 264 15.00 -21.91 -2.92
C ILE A 264 15.26 -22.56 -1.56
N SER A 265 16.17 -23.53 -1.51
CA SER A 265 16.50 -24.24 -0.27
C SER A 265 17.50 -23.44 0.57
N LYS A 266 17.64 -23.81 1.84
CA LYS A 266 18.62 -23.18 2.75
C LYS A 266 20.07 -23.41 2.31
N GLU A 267 20.34 -24.47 1.56
CA GLU A 267 21.65 -24.80 0.99
C GLU A 267 22.01 -23.86 -0.17
N GLU A 268 20.98 -23.40 -0.93
CA GLU A 268 21.16 -22.49 -2.06
C GLU A 268 21.35 -21.04 -1.63
N VAL A 269 20.89 -20.66 -0.44
CA VAL A 269 20.99 -19.28 0.08
C VAL A 269 22.45 -18.84 0.18
N GLY A 270 22.80 -17.75 -0.51
CA GLY A 270 24.16 -17.18 -0.56
C GLY A 270 25.11 -17.89 -1.53
N MET A 271 24.65 -18.87 -2.31
CA MET A 271 25.45 -19.51 -3.36
C MET A 271 25.44 -18.67 -4.65
N ASN A 272 26.60 -18.48 -5.27
CA ASN A 272 26.74 -17.64 -6.48
C ASN A 272 25.90 -18.11 -7.67
N ASP A 273 25.58 -19.40 -7.75
CA ASP A 273 24.78 -20.02 -8.82
C ASP A 273 23.29 -20.13 -8.48
N SER A 274 22.88 -19.68 -7.30
CA SER A 274 21.47 -19.68 -6.87
C SER A 274 20.66 -18.54 -7.46
N ARG A 275 21.32 -17.66 -8.24
CA ARG A 275 20.67 -16.52 -8.90
C ARG A 275 20.94 -16.53 -10.41
N PRO A 276 20.11 -15.88 -11.23
CA PRO A 276 20.36 -15.74 -12.66
C PRO A 276 21.72 -15.11 -12.95
N LYS A 277 22.46 -15.64 -13.90
CA LYS A 277 23.76 -15.10 -14.33
C LYS A 277 23.60 -13.71 -14.97
N GLY A 278 24.65 -12.88 -14.86
CA GLY A 278 24.71 -11.55 -15.48
C GLY A 278 25.09 -10.48 -14.46
N ASP A 279 25.21 -9.25 -14.94
CA ASP A 279 25.59 -8.08 -14.15
C ASP A 279 24.40 -7.18 -13.86
N GLY A 280 24.51 -6.29 -12.85
CA GLY A 280 23.49 -5.32 -12.46
C GLY A 280 22.27 -5.93 -11.76
N PRO A 281 21.30 -5.10 -11.37
CA PRO A 281 20.10 -5.50 -10.64
C PRO A 281 19.14 -6.34 -11.48
N LEU A 282 18.13 -6.91 -10.83
CA LEU A 282 17.01 -7.60 -11.47
C LEU A 282 15.73 -6.81 -11.25
N THR A 283 14.90 -6.71 -12.30
CA THR A 283 13.56 -6.13 -12.20
C THR A 283 12.51 -7.23 -12.15
N TRP A 284 11.76 -7.27 -11.06
CA TRP A 284 10.66 -8.20 -10.79
C TRP A 284 9.35 -7.52 -11.17
N LYS A 285 8.52 -8.15 -11.99
CA LYS A 285 7.26 -7.58 -12.49
C LYS A 285 6.08 -8.30 -11.89
N PHE A 286 5.24 -7.57 -11.17
CA PHE A 286 4.05 -8.10 -10.53
C PHE A 286 2.80 -7.41 -11.04
N GLU A 287 1.73 -8.19 -11.19
CA GLU A 287 0.37 -7.72 -11.49
C GLU A 287 -0.58 -8.21 -10.39
N ALA A 288 -1.37 -7.29 -9.86
CA ALA A 288 -2.38 -7.58 -8.85
C ALA A 288 -3.69 -6.88 -9.21
N GLU A 289 -4.74 -7.66 -9.43
CA GLU A 289 -6.06 -7.16 -9.84
C GLU A 289 -6.98 -7.04 -8.63
N SER A 290 -7.76 -5.96 -8.56
CA SER A 290 -8.81 -5.74 -7.56
C SER A 290 -8.32 -5.86 -6.12
N VAL A 291 -7.14 -5.32 -5.81
CA VAL A 291 -6.55 -5.31 -4.47
C VAL A 291 -6.60 -3.91 -3.84
N ARG A 292 -6.50 -3.85 -2.51
CA ARG A 292 -6.57 -2.57 -1.78
C ARG A 292 -5.23 -1.89 -1.61
N THR A 293 -4.14 -2.64 -1.61
CA THR A 293 -2.78 -2.14 -1.43
C THR A 293 -1.78 -3.14 -1.97
N PHE A 294 -0.53 -2.71 -2.11
CA PHE A 294 0.57 -3.53 -2.58
C PHE A 294 1.72 -3.47 -1.58
N ALA A 295 2.15 -4.62 -1.10
CA ALA A 295 3.32 -4.76 -0.23
C ALA A 295 4.32 -5.73 -0.85
N TRP A 296 5.59 -5.58 -0.49
CA TRP A 296 6.66 -6.46 -0.94
C TRP A 296 7.76 -6.60 0.11
N ALA A 297 8.54 -7.65 -0.04
CA ALA A 297 9.73 -7.86 0.73
C ALA A 297 10.85 -8.35 -0.18
N CYS A 298 12.10 -8.08 0.19
CA CYS A 298 13.24 -8.64 -0.52
C CYS A 298 14.36 -9.06 0.44
N SER A 299 15.15 -10.04 0.00
CA SER A 299 16.24 -10.57 0.82
C SER A 299 17.24 -11.35 -0.02
N ASP A 300 18.51 -11.26 0.34
CA ASP A 300 19.58 -12.16 -0.07
C ASP A 300 19.65 -13.46 0.77
N ALA A 301 18.77 -13.57 1.78
CA ALA A 301 18.72 -14.69 2.74
C ALA A 301 17.40 -15.50 2.70
N PHE A 302 16.51 -15.28 1.74
CA PHE A 302 15.23 -15.98 1.68
C PHE A 302 15.40 -17.45 1.25
N ILE A 303 14.92 -18.35 2.10
CA ILE A 303 14.40 -19.66 1.74
C ILE A 303 12.99 -19.41 1.20
N LEU A 304 12.61 -20.03 0.10
CA LEU A 304 11.32 -19.85 -0.56
C LEU A 304 10.70 -21.20 -0.86
N ASP A 305 9.49 -21.42 -0.36
CA ASP A 305 8.67 -22.55 -0.72
C ASP A 305 7.26 -22.11 -1.16
N ALA A 306 6.53 -22.98 -1.85
CA ALA A 306 5.21 -22.68 -2.36
C ALA A 306 4.35 -23.92 -2.51
N ALA A 307 3.02 -23.72 -2.46
CA ALA A 307 2.00 -24.70 -2.78
C ALA A 307 0.83 -24.01 -3.49
N SER A 308 -0.07 -24.78 -4.08
CA SER A 308 -1.31 -24.26 -4.68
C SER A 308 -2.51 -24.75 -3.90
N VAL A 309 -3.40 -23.85 -3.52
CA VAL A 309 -4.67 -24.16 -2.88
C VAL A 309 -5.78 -23.56 -3.74
N ASP A 310 -6.67 -24.39 -4.27
CA ASP A 310 -7.77 -23.96 -5.15
C ASP A 310 -7.33 -23.08 -6.32
N GLY A 311 -6.14 -23.36 -6.89
CA GLY A 311 -5.55 -22.59 -7.99
C GLY A 311 -4.82 -21.31 -7.58
N ILE A 312 -4.81 -20.98 -6.28
CA ILE A 312 -4.09 -19.84 -5.71
C ILE A 312 -2.71 -20.30 -5.28
N LEU A 313 -1.65 -19.64 -5.78
CA LEU A 313 -0.29 -19.91 -5.34
C LEU A 313 -0.01 -19.25 -3.99
N VAL A 314 0.22 -20.08 -2.98
CA VAL A 314 0.67 -19.65 -1.65
C VAL A 314 2.18 -19.78 -1.59
N GLN A 315 2.86 -18.73 -1.15
CA GLN A 315 4.32 -18.69 -1.05
C GLN A 315 4.73 -18.27 0.36
N THR A 316 5.77 -18.92 0.89
CA THR A 316 6.38 -18.55 2.15
C THR A 316 7.87 -18.26 1.95
N ALA A 317 8.30 -17.04 2.28
CA ALA A 317 9.67 -16.58 2.21
C ALA A 317 10.18 -16.22 3.61
N TYR A 318 11.31 -16.80 4.03
CA TYR A 318 11.83 -16.62 5.38
C TYR A 318 13.35 -16.85 5.45
N PRO A 319 14.08 -16.16 6.37
CA PRO A 319 15.47 -16.48 6.65
C PRO A 319 15.60 -17.79 7.44
N GLU A 320 16.77 -18.42 7.43
CA GLU A 320 17.01 -19.72 8.10
C GLU A 320 16.59 -19.71 9.58
N GLU A 321 16.81 -18.59 10.28
CA GLU A 321 16.42 -18.41 11.68
C GLU A 321 14.91 -18.46 11.92
N GLY A 322 14.14 -18.11 10.90
CA GLY A 322 12.67 -18.20 10.90
C GLY A 322 12.13 -19.61 10.66
N GLY A 323 12.96 -20.55 10.21
CA GLY A 323 12.54 -21.87 9.75
C GLY A 323 11.75 -22.69 10.75
N LYS A 324 12.00 -22.53 12.05
CA LYS A 324 11.21 -23.24 13.09
C LYS A 324 9.72 -22.85 13.12
N VAL A 325 9.40 -21.65 12.67
CA VAL A 325 8.04 -21.09 12.66
C VAL A 325 7.44 -21.17 11.25
N TRP A 326 8.20 -20.79 10.23
CA TRP A 326 7.71 -20.55 8.87
C TRP A 326 7.82 -21.75 7.92
N ALA A 327 8.69 -22.73 8.19
CA ALA A 327 8.92 -23.86 7.27
C ALA A 327 7.69 -24.77 7.01
N LYS A 328 6.59 -24.54 7.72
CA LYS A 328 5.32 -25.24 7.52
C LYS A 328 4.15 -24.30 7.18
N ALA A 329 4.42 -23.02 6.98
CA ALA A 329 3.35 -22.03 6.78
C ALA A 329 2.57 -22.27 5.49
N THR A 330 3.22 -22.77 4.43
CA THR A 330 2.53 -23.17 3.18
C THR A 330 1.63 -24.41 3.33
N GLN A 331 1.72 -25.15 4.43
CA GLN A 331 0.89 -26.33 4.71
C GLN A 331 -0.33 -26.00 5.59
N MET A 332 -0.38 -24.80 6.17
CA MET A 332 -1.43 -24.32 7.06
C MET A 332 -2.58 -23.69 6.32
#